data_45d8a4804fbe4b8851ecfd6c547688b4
#
_entry.id   45d8a4804fbe4b8851ecfd6c547688b4
#
_cell.length_a   1.000
_cell.length_b   1.000
_cell.length_c   1.000
_cell.angle_alpha   90.00
_cell.angle_beta   90.00
_cell.angle_gamma   90.00
#
_symmetry.space_group_name_H-M   'P 1'
#
loop_
_entity.id
_entity.type
_entity.pdbx_description
1 polymer ?
#
loop_
_entity_poly.entity_id
_entity_poly.type
_entity_poly.pdbx_seq_one_letter_code
_entity_poly.pdbx_strand_id
1 'polypeptide(L)'
;MAIQHHFQRTISPGIPAVSFRLKALSLLLAVAGLLTPALPASALAVPAVPEAPQLMLAKVYHPGIAVPDYWVSEKYDGVRGYWDGEKLLTRNGERIAAPAWFTAGWPKVPMDGELWAGHGQFTRAVSTVRQQSPDAAAWRAMRFMVFDLPAQGGTFSERIPALNGLVSRIDQPWVQAVAQSKVASHGALQALMAATVKQGGEGLMLHRGVSLYKGQRNDDLLKAKPHEDNEARVVAHIPGQGKYAGMVGALLVEIPGTAGKAGQRFKLGSGLSDELRQKPPPVGSTVTYRFRGLNDSGIPRFATFMRVRDDTL
;
A
#
# COMPACT_ATOMS: atom_id res chain seq x y z
N MET A 1 4.82 -57.72 35.06
CA MET A 1 3.42 -58.02 35.34
C MET A 1 2.59 -57.45 34.23
N ALA A 2 2.15 -58.30 33.32
CA ALA A 2 1.47 -57.94 32.04
C ALA A 2 -0.04 -57.93 32.28
N ILE A 3 -0.73 -56.97 31.65
CA ILE A 3 -2.17 -57.15 31.36
C ILE A 3 -2.40 -56.61 29.94
N GLN A 4 -2.61 -57.55 29.03
CA GLN A 4 -3.17 -57.37 27.71
C GLN A 4 -4.70 -57.31 27.82
N HIS A 5 -5.35 -56.39 27.15
CA HIS A 5 -6.78 -56.51 26.82
C HIS A 5 -6.99 -56.57 25.32
N HIS A 6 -7.40 -57.76 24.90
CA HIS A 6 -8.00 -58.10 23.61
C HIS A 6 -9.38 -57.45 23.53
N PHE A 7 -9.73 -56.87 22.38
CA PHE A 7 -11.12 -56.62 22.01
C PHE A 7 -11.44 -57.27 20.68
N GLN A 8 -12.38 -58.19 20.74
CA GLN A 8 -12.85 -59.04 19.66
C GLN A 8 -13.74 -58.29 18.68
N ARG A 9 -13.62 -58.66 17.42
CA ARG A 9 -14.56 -58.35 16.33
C ARG A 9 -15.84 -59.17 16.46
N THR A 10 -16.99 -58.54 16.40
CA THR A 10 -18.28 -59.18 16.19
C THR A 10 -18.73 -58.96 14.73
N ILE A 11 -18.95 -60.06 14.05
CA ILE A 11 -19.54 -60.18 12.70
C ILE A 11 -21.05 -60.36 12.89
N SER A 12 -21.88 -59.64 12.17
CA SER A 12 -23.33 -59.88 12.07
C SER A 12 -23.78 -60.15 10.64
N PRO A 13 -24.77 -61.00 10.46
CA PRO A 13 -25.00 -61.73 9.23
C PRO A 13 -25.95 -61.04 8.24
N GLY A 14 -25.88 -61.53 7.01
CA GLY A 14 -26.54 -60.99 5.82
C GLY A 14 -28.07 -61.19 5.77
N ILE A 15 -28.67 -60.33 4.95
CA ILE A 15 -30.08 -60.36 4.55
C ILE A 15 -30.18 -60.84 3.07
N PRO A 16 -31.09 -61.76 2.74
CA PRO A 16 -31.15 -62.35 1.42
C PRO A 16 -31.86 -61.48 0.38
N ALA A 17 -31.38 -61.58 -0.85
CA ALA A 17 -31.93 -60.89 -2.03
C ALA A 17 -33.25 -61.57 -2.45
N VAL A 18 -34.31 -60.76 -2.56
CA VAL A 18 -35.57 -61.16 -3.16
C VAL A 18 -35.64 -60.66 -4.62
N SER A 19 -35.60 -61.58 -5.57
CA SER A 19 -35.77 -61.28 -7.00
C SER A 19 -37.24 -61.22 -7.36
N PHE A 20 -37.75 -60.04 -7.74
CA PHE A 20 -39.08 -59.89 -8.33
C PHE A 20 -38.94 -59.77 -9.86
N ARG A 21 -39.43 -60.78 -10.58
CA ARG A 21 -39.65 -60.72 -12.00
C ARG A 21 -40.97 -59.97 -12.24
N LEU A 22 -40.96 -58.79 -12.82
CA LEU A 22 -42.15 -58.13 -13.35
C LEU A 22 -42.24 -58.35 -14.87
N LYS A 23 -43.38 -58.85 -15.28
CA LYS A 23 -43.77 -59.08 -16.70
C LYS A 23 -44.02 -57.69 -17.35
N ALA A 24 -43.53 -57.59 -18.59
CA ALA A 24 -43.80 -56.43 -19.46
C ALA A 24 -45.30 -56.39 -19.81
N LEU A 25 -45.92 -55.27 -19.62
CA LEU A 25 -47.21 -54.87 -20.18
C LEU A 25 -47.01 -53.56 -20.93
N SER A 26 -47.02 -53.70 -22.30
CA SER A 26 -46.85 -52.53 -23.18
C SER A 26 -48.17 -51.76 -23.23
N LEU A 27 -48.20 -50.55 -22.69
CA LEU A 27 -49.29 -49.61 -22.89
C LEU A 27 -48.75 -48.39 -23.67
N LEU A 28 -49.15 -48.29 -24.93
CA LEU A 28 -48.90 -47.11 -25.77
C LEU A 28 -49.75 -45.95 -25.25
N LEU A 29 -49.14 -44.96 -24.60
CA LEU A 29 -49.72 -43.62 -24.35
C LEU A 29 -49.07 -42.66 -25.32
N ALA A 30 -49.85 -42.09 -26.23
CA ALA A 30 -49.48 -40.98 -27.08
C ALA A 30 -49.42 -39.73 -26.14
N VAL A 31 -48.22 -39.25 -25.85
CA VAL A 31 -48.02 -37.98 -25.13
C VAL A 31 -47.84 -36.88 -26.19
N ALA A 32 -48.87 -36.02 -26.29
CA ALA A 32 -48.80 -34.78 -27.03
C ALA A 32 -47.74 -33.88 -26.33
N GLY A 33 -46.62 -33.65 -27.02
CA GLY A 33 -45.57 -32.80 -26.52
C GLY A 33 -46.03 -31.34 -26.48
N LEU A 34 -46.26 -30.82 -25.28
CA LEU A 34 -46.28 -29.38 -25.00
C LEU A 34 -44.83 -28.89 -25.04
N LEU A 35 -44.44 -28.27 -26.16
CA LEU A 35 -43.22 -27.44 -26.22
C LEU A 35 -43.42 -26.23 -25.32
N THR A 36 -42.90 -26.26 -24.11
CA THR A 36 -42.69 -25.07 -23.32
C THR A 36 -41.48 -24.31 -23.89
N PRO A 37 -41.64 -23.04 -24.30
CA PRO A 37 -40.47 -22.24 -24.69
C PRO A 37 -39.59 -22.08 -23.48
N ALA A 38 -38.35 -22.58 -23.56
CA ALA A 38 -37.30 -22.30 -22.58
C ALA A 38 -37.02 -20.80 -22.63
N LEU A 39 -37.41 -20.06 -21.60
CA LEU A 39 -36.96 -18.67 -21.39
C LEU A 39 -35.44 -18.69 -21.26
N PRO A 40 -34.74 -17.84 -22.01
CA PRO A 40 -33.29 -17.73 -21.83
C PRO A 40 -33.01 -17.29 -20.35
N ALA A 41 -32.27 -18.13 -19.65
CA ALA A 41 -31.76 -17.75 -18.33
C ALA A 41 -30.91 -16.49 -18.53
N SER A 42 -31.42 -15.35 -18.12
CA SER A 42 -30.64 -14.10 -18.02
C SER A 42 -29.49 -14.39 -17.06
N ALA A 43 -28.32 -14.66 -17.60
CA ALA A 43 -27.08 -14.71 -16.80
C ALA A 43 -26.97 -13.37 -16.08
N LEU A 44 -27.14 -13.38 -14.76
CA LEU A 44 -26.84 -12.23 -13.93
C LEU A 44 -25.36 -11.91 -14.18
N ALA A 45 -25.11 -10.83 -14.92
CA ALA A 45 -23.76 -10.34 -15.16
C ALA A 45 -23.16 -10.02 -13.78
N VAL A 46 -22.21 -10.83 -13.37
CA VAL A 46 -21.38 -10.50 -12.19
C VAL A 46 -20.74 -9.15 -12.50
N PRO A 47 -20.93 -8.12 -11.66
CA PRO A 47 -20.31 -6.84 -11.92
C PRO A 47 -18.80 -7.03 -12.04
N ALA A 48 -18.23 -6.63 -13.18
CA ALA A 48 -16.80 -6.70 -13.41
C ALA A 48 -16.10 -5.92 -12.30
N VAL A 49 -15.17 -6.56 -11.61
CA VAL A 49 -14.29 -5.87 -10.65
C VAL A 49 -13.57 -4.78 -11.46
N PRO A 50 -13.62 -3.51 -11.02
CA PRO A 50 -12.94 -2.43 -11.73
C PRO A 50 -11.47 -2.78 -11.92
N GLU A 51 -10.99 -2.74 -13.15
CA GLU A 51 -9.58 -2.96 -13.42
C GLU A 51 -8.77 -1.80 -12.83
N ALA A 52 -7.79 -2.14 -11.98
CA ALA A 52 -6.94 -1.14 -11.35
C ALA A 52 -6.10 -0.42 -12.41
N PRO A 53 -5.95 0.91 -12.33
CA PRO A 53 -5.15 1.65 -13.30
C PRO A 53 -3.69 1.20 -13.26
N GLN A 54 -3.07 1.10 -14.43
CA GLN A 54 -1.67 0.72 -14.57
C GLN A 54 -0.78 1.91 -14.19
N LEU A 55 -0.42 2.00 -12.91
CA LEU A 55 0.31 3.15 -12.35
C LEU A 55 1.80 2.87 -12.21
N MET A 56 2.62 3.89 -12.51
CA MET A 56 4.04 3.87 -12.17
C MET A 56 4.22 3.87 -10.65
N LEU A 57 5.08 2.97 -10.13
CA LEU A 57 5.28 2.75 -8.70
C LEU A 57 6.73 3.03 -8.30
N ALA A 58 6.91 3.80 -7.23
CA ALA A 58 8.24 4.17 -6.75
C ALA A 58 8.94 3.03 -6.00
N LYS A 59 10.23 2.82 -6.30
CA LYS A 59 11.17 2.12 -5.41
C LYS A 59 11.71 3.07 -4.34
N VAL A 60 12.44 2.53 -3.38
CA VAL A 60 13.17 3.33 -2.39
C VAL A 60 14.46 3.86 -3.02
N TYR A 61 14.74 5.16 -2.81
CA TYR A 61 16.00 5.77 -3.21
C TYR A 61 17.20 5.04 -2.62
N HIS A 62 18.27 4.94 -3.40
CA HIS A 62 19.56 4.40 -2.99
C HIS A 62 20.72 5.22 -3.60
N PRO A 63 21.89 5.29 -2.96
CA PRO A 63 22.99 6.15 -3.41
C PRO A 63 23.63 5.78 -4.76
N GLY A 64 23.31 4.60 -5.32
CA GLY A 64 23.91 4.12 -6.58
C GLY A 64 23.35 4.76 -7.86
N ILE A 65 22.46 5.77 -7.77
CA ILE A 65 21.90 6.46 -8.94
C ILE A 65 22.69 7.71 -9.31
N ALA A 66 22.66 8.10 -10.58
CA ALA A 66 23.11 9.42 -11.04
C ALA A 66 21.99 10.45 -10.79
N VAL A 67 22.07 11.19 -9.68
CA VAL A 67 21.04 12.16 -9.27
C VAL A 67 20.68 13.18 -10.37
N PRO A 68 21.62 13.72 -11.16
CA PRO A 68 21.32 14.66 -12.23
C PRO A 68 20.35 14.15 -13.32
N ASP A 69 20.25 12.81 -13.47
CA ASP A 69 19.33 12.20 -14.44
C ASP A 69 17.87 12.34 -14.03
N TYR A 70 17.62 12.68 -12.76
CA TYR A 70 16.28 12.72 -12.19
C TYR A 70 15.78 14.15 -12.03
N TRP A 71 14.47 14.31 -12.22
CA TRP A 71 13.71 15.44 -11.70
C TRP A 71 13.32 15.13 -10.27
N VAL A 72 13.38 16.13 -9.41
CA VAL A 72 13.11 16.00 -7.97
C VAL A 72 11.93 16.89 -7.62
N SER A 73 11.00 16.32 -6.88
CA SER A 73 9.82 17.02 -6.36
C SER A 73 9.57 16.66 -4.90
N GLU A 74 8.75 17.43 -4.23
CA GLU A 74 8.24 17.07 -2.92
C GLU A 74 7.40 15.79 -3.01
N LYS A 75 7.53 14.94 -2.00
CA LYS A 75 6.64 13.81 -1.78
C LYS A 75 5.48 14.23 -0.89
N TYR A 76 4.33 14.40 -1.49
CA TYR A 76 3.10 14.72 -0.77
C TYR A 76 2.59 13.50 0.01
N ASP A 77 2.13 13.70 1.24
CA ASP A 77 1.56 12.67 2.12
C ASP A 77 0.02 12.77 2.09
N GLY A 78 -0.57 12.12 1.12
CA GLY A 78 -2.01 12.13 0.87
C GLY A 78 -2.53 10.79 0.38
N VAL A 79 -3.53 10.83 -0.49
CA VAL A 79 -4.10 9.65 -1.15
C VAL A 79 -3.91 9.77 -2.66
N ARG A 80 -3.23 8.81 -3.28
CA ARG A 80 -3.08 8.82 -4.72
C ARG A 80 -4.43 8.80 -5.41
N GLY A 81 -4.67 9.79 -6.25
CA GLY A 81 -5.80 9.94 -7.12
C GLY A 81 -5.41 9.75 -8.58
N TYR A 82 -6.14 8.94 -9.30
CA TYR A 82 -6.00 8.77 -10.74
C TYR A 82 -7.28 9.26 -11.41
N TRP A 83 -7.16 10.29 -12.21
CA TRP A 83 -8.23 10.76 -13.09
C TRP A 83 -8.12 10.03 -14.43
N ASP A 84 -9.12 9.27 -14.83
CA ASP A 84 -9.11 8.49 -16.08
C ASP A 84 -9.61 9.28 -17.31
N GLY A 85 -10.06 10.52 -17.09
CA GLY A 85 -10.72 11.39 -18.07
C GLY A 85 -12.21 11.57 -17.81
N GLU A 86 -12.79 10.78 -16.88
CA GLU A 86 -14.21 10.84 -16.50
C GLU A 86 -14.43 10.65 -15.00
N LYS A 87 -13.61 9.83 -14.35
CA LYS A 87 -13.75 9.43 -12.95
C LYS A 87 -12.43 9.61 -12.20
N LEU A 88 -12.55 10.02 -10.95
CA LEU A 88 -11.43 10.03 -10.02
C LEU A 88 -11.38 8.68 -9.30
N LEU A 89 -10.26 7.98 -9.40
CA LEU A 89 -10.07 6.61 -8.93
C LEU A 89 -8.96 6.55 -7.89
N THR A 90 -9.06 5.61 -6.97
CA THR A 90 -7.94 5.23 -6.10
C THR A 90 -6.90 4.43 -6.90
N ARG A 91 -5.75 4.20 -6.30
CA ARG A 91 -4.71 3.31 -6.84
C ARG A 91 -5.22 1.91 -7.19
N ASN A 92 -6.24 1.42 -6.51
CA ASN A 92 -6.81 0.08 -6.72
C ASN A 92 -7.98 0.08 -7.72
N GLY A 93 -8.29 1.22 -8.35
CA GLY A 93 -9.38 1.34 -9.31
C GLY A 93 -10.75 1.64 -8.69
N GLU A 94 -10.83 1.81 -7.38
CA GLU A 94 -12.08 2.18 -6.72
C GLU A 94 -12.42 3.64 -6.99
N ARG A 95 -13.69 3.92 -7.25
CA ARG A 95 -14.15 5.30 -7.46
C ARG A 95 -14.06 6.13 -6.18
N ILE A 96 -13.44 7.30 -6.28
CA ILE A 96 -13.45 8.31 -5.22
C ILE A 96 -14.69 9.18 -5.38
N ALA A 97 -15.52 9.22 -4.34
CA ALA A 97 -16.71 10.05 -4.30
C ALA A 97 -16.30 11.51 -4.00
N ALA A 98 -15.86 12.25 -5.03
CA ALA A 98 -15.59 13.68 -4.93
C ALA A 98 -16.88 14.50 -5.20
N PRO A 99 -17.05 15.69 -4.60
CA PRO A 99 -18.13 16.60 -4.98
C PRO A 99 -18.01 16.97 -6.46
N ALA A 100 -19.16 17.13 -7.15
CA ALA A 100 -19.17 17.43 -8.59
C ALA A 100 -18.33 18.66 -8.96
N TRP A 101 -18.31 19.68 -8.11
CA TRP A 101 -17.54 20.91 -8.35
C TRP A 101 -16.02 20.67 -8.35
N PHE A 102 -15.53 19.64 -7.63
CA PHE A 102 -14.08 19.38 -7.52
C PHE A 102 -13.47 18.94 -8.84
N THR A 103 -14.19 18.13 -9.61
CA THR A 103 -13.76 17.62 -10.91
C THR A 103 -14.43 18.32 -12.10
N ALA A 104 -15.28 19.33 -11.83
CA ALA A 104 -15.94 20.07 -12.89
C ALA A 104 -14.92 20.76 -13.80
N GLY A 105 -15.10 20.61 -15.12
CA GLY A 105 -14.21 21.21 -16.11
C GLY A 105 -12.86 20.51 -16.27
N TRP A 106 -12.61 19.40 -15.59
CA TRP A 106 -11.39 18.64 -15.82
C TRP A 106 -11.39 18.03 -17.23
N PRO A 107 -10.21 17.94 -17.88
CA PRO A 107 -10.10 17.47 -19.25
C PRO A 107 -10.32 15.96 -19.33
N LYS A 108 -10.70 15.48 -20.52
CA LYS A 108 -10.79 14.04 -20.85
C LYS A 108 -9.40 13.44 -21.12
N VAL A 109 -8.43 13.80 -20.29
CA VAL A 109 -7.04 13.31 -20.36
C VAL A 109 -6.67 12.73 -19.00
N PRO A 110 -6.14 11.52 -18.93
CA PRO A 110 -5.72 10.92 -17.68
C PRO A 110 -4.65 11.77 -16.95
N MET A 111 -4.85 11.95 -15.64
CA MET A 111 -3.93 12.65 -14.75
C MET A 111 -3.63 11.79 -13.53
N ASP A 112 -2.36 11.74 -13.17
CA ASP A 112 -1.87 11.01 -12.00
C ASP A 112 -1.40 12.03 -10.95
N GLY A 113 -1.93 11.95 -9.75
CA GLY A 113 -1.68 12.97 -8.74
C GLY A 113 -1.92 12.46 -7.31
N GLU A 114 -1.72 13.35 -6.37
CA GLU A 114 -1.98 13.10 -4.95
C GLU A 114 -3.11 14.01 -4.47
N LEU A 115 -4.14 13.44 -3.86
CA LEU A 115 -5.16 14.15 -3.10
C LEU A 115 -4.60 14.50 -1.72
N TRP A 116 -4.31 15.77 -1.51
CA TRP A 116 -3.54 16.26 -0.39
C TRP A 116 -4.30 17.35 0.38
N ALA A 117 -4.24 17.32 1.71
CA ALA A 117 -4.93 18.25 2.60
C ALA A 117 -4.00 19.23 3.35
N GLY A 118 -2.71 19.22 3.00
CA GLY A 118 -1.69 20.04 3.69
C GLY A 118 -0.65 19.19 4.43
N HIS A 119 0.47 19.79 4.81
CA HIS A 119 1.52 19.14 5.59
C HIS A 119 0.95 18.64 6.93
N GLY A 120 1.28 17.40 7.31
CA GLY A 120 0.80 16.77 8.54
C GLY A 120 -0.70 16.43 8.57
N GLN A 121 -1.42 16.56 7.43
CA GLN A 121 -2.86 16.33 7.35
C GLN A 121 -3.24 15.01 6.65
N PHE A 122 -2.37 14.00 6.69
CA PHE A 122 -2.62 12.69 6.06
C PHE A 122 -3.95 12.08 6.49
N THR A 123 -4.21 12.02 7.80
CA THR A 123 -5.46 11.47 8.36
C THR A 123 -6.68 12.19 7.80
N ARG A 124 -6.62 13.52 7.65
CA ARG A 124 -7.69 14.31 7.04
C ARG A 124 -7.89 13.95 5.57
N ALA A 125 -6.82 13.84 4.80
CA ALA A 125 -6.91 13.43 3.39
C ALA A 125 -7.57 12.06 3.25
N VAL A 126 -7.11 11.07 4.03
CA VAL A 126 -7.68 9.71 4.03
C VAL A 126 -9.14 9.69 4.46
N SER A 127 -9.50 10.36 5.54
CA SER A 127 -10.88 10.39 6.02
C SER A 127 -11.82 11.06 5.02
N THR A 128 -11.38 12.14 4.35
CA THR A 128 -12.16 12.83 3.31
C THR A 128 -12.40 11.94 2.08
N VAL A 129 -11.34 11.29 1.58
CA VAL A 129 -11.40 10.47 0.36
C VAL A 129 -12.23 9.19 0.55
N ARG A 130 -12.25 8.61 1.75
CA ARG A 130 -12.97 7.37 2.06
C ARG A 130 -14.48 7.54 2.21
N GLN A 131 -14.98 8.75 2.33
CA GLN A 131 -16.42 8.99 2.46
C GLN A 131 -17.15 8.69 1.16
N GLN A 132 -18.21 7.87 1.24
CA GLN A 132 -19.07 7.57 0.08
C GLN A 132 -20.00 8.74 -0.25
N SER A 133 -20.38 9.52 0.76
CA SER A 133 -21.09 10.79 0.61
C SER A 133 -20.10 11.92 0.87
N PRO A 134 -19.65 12.66 -0.17
CA PRO A 134 -18.59 13.64 -0.01
C PRO A 134 -19.04 14.85 0.81
N ASP A 135 -18.28 15.17 1.85
CA ASP A 135 -18.43 16.41 2.60
C ASP A 135 -17.77 17.57 1.83
N ALA A 136 -18.59 18.47 1.31
CA ALA A 136 -18.11 19.63 0.54
C ALA A 136 -17.15 20.52 1.34
N ALA A 137 -17.34 20.66 2.66
CA ALA A 137 -16.47 21.48 3.51
C ALA A 137 -15.07 20.82 3.68
N ALA A 138 -15.03 19.50 3.89
CA ALA A 138 -13.77 18.75 3.95
C ALA A 138 -13.02 18.83 2.61
N TRP A 139 -13.71 18.70 1.48
CA TRP A 139 -13.14 18.78 0.15
C TRP A 139 -12.57 20.17 -0.21
N ARG A 140 -13.05 21.26 0.37
CA ARG A 140 -12.47 22.62 0.17
C ARG A 140 -11.03 22.72 0.66
N ALA A 141 -10.62 21.87 1.60
CA ALA A 141 -9.22 21.80 2.07
C ALA A 141 -8.34 20.90 1.19
N MET A 142 -8.93 20.11 0.29
CA MET A 142 -8.19 19.20 -0.57
C MET A 142 -7.56 19.93 -1.76
N ARG A 143 -6.40 19.43 -2.18
CA ARG A 143 -5.72 19.79 -3.43
C ARG A 143 -5.49 18.52 -4.22
N PHE A 144 -5.56 18.61 -5.54
CA PHE A 144 -5.09 17.55 -6.43
C PHE A 144 -3.74 17.97 -6.99
N MET A 145 -2.68 17.38 -6.45
CA MET A 145 -1.29 17.65 -6.80
C MET A 145 -0.90 16.75 -7.96
N VAL A 146 -1.04 17.24 -9.20
CA VAL A 146 -0.80 16.46 -10.42
C VAL A 146 0.71 16.35 -10.65
N PHE A 147 1.22 15.14 -10.76
CA PHE A 147 2.65 14.89 -10.92
C PHE A 147 3.02 14.19 -12.24
N ASP A 148 2.08 13.57 -12.96
CA ASP A 148 2.33 12.99 -14.28
C ASP A 148 1.05 12.92 -15.15
N LEU A 149 1.26 12.74 -16.46
CA LEU A 149 0.23 12.54 -17.48
C LEU A 149 0.41 11.17 -18.14
N PRO A 150 -0.26 10.11 -17.66
CA PRO A 150 -0.04 8.74 -18.12
C PRO A 150 -0.24 8.49 -19.61
N ALA A 151 -1.21 9.18 -20.25
CA ALA A 151 -1.50 9.06 -21.66
C ALA A 151 -0.67 10.00 -22.56
N GLN A 152 0.11 10.90 -21.97
CA GLN A 152 1.00 11.78 -22.73
C GLN A 152 2.25 11.00 -23.15
N GLY A 153 2.49 10.87 -24.43
CA GLY A 153 3.71 10.28 -24.98
C GLY A 153 4.97 11.06 -24.60
N GLY A 154 6.11 10.46 -24.89
CA GLY A 154 7.41 11.06 -24.63
C GLY A 154 7.98 10.75 -23.23
N THR A 155 9.16 11.32 -23.00
CA THR A 155 9.91 11.20 -21.75
C THR A 155 9.27 12.02 -20.63
N PHE A 156 9.63 11.77 -19.38
CA PHE A 156 9.14 12.57 -18.26
C PHE A 156 9.51 14.06 -18.42
N SER A 157 10.73 14.35 -18.90
CA SER A 157 11.16 15.72 -19.18
C SER A 157 10.26 16.43 -20.20
N GLU A 158 9.73 15.72 -21.20
CA GLU A 158 8.81 16.27 -22.19
C GLU A 158 7.38 16.35 -21.65
N ARG A 159 6.98 15.48 -20.72
CA ARG A 159 5.65 15.53 -20.09
C ARG A 159 5.49 16.68 -19.09
N ILE A 160 6.56 17.16 -18.44
CA ILE A 160 6.51 18.28 -17.47
C ILE A 160 5.89 19.55 -18.08
N PRO A 161 6.33 20.10 -19.23
CA PRO A 161 5.70 21.27 -19.80
C PRO A 161 4.27 21.02 -20.25
N ALA A 162 3.95 19.82 -20.74
CA ALA A 162 2.59 19.44 -21.10
C ALA A 162 1.66 19.42 -19.88
N LEU A 163 2.14 18.86 -18.74
CA LEU A 163 1.44 18.85 -17.46
C LEU A 163 1.19 20.26 -16.94
N ASN A 164 2.21 21.12 -16.92
CA ASN A 164 2.07 22.50 -16.47
C ASN A 164 1.05 23.27 -17.33
N GLY A 165 1.11 23.11 -18.65
CA GLY A 165 0.15 23.72 -19.57
C GLY A 165 -1.27 23.18 -19.41
N LEU A 166 -1.44 21.88 -19.10
CA LEU A 166 -2.75 21.28 -18.82
C LEU A 166 -3.35 21.86 -17.54
N VAL A 167 -2.60 21.85 -16.44
CA VAL A 167 -3.05 22.36 -15.14
C VAL A 167 -3.38 23.84 -15.22
N SER A 168 -2.57 24.65 -15.94
CA SER A 168 -2.87 26.08 -16.18
C SER A 168 -4.20 26.29 -16.92
N ARG A 169 -4.56 25.40 -17.85
CA ARG A 169 -5.86 25.48 -18.56
C ARG A 169 -7.05 25.03 -17.72
N ILE A 170 -6.84 24.13 -16.74
CA ILE A 170 -7.89 23.75 -15.78
C ILE A 170 -8.29 24.96 -14.94
N ASP A 171 -7.35 25.83 -14.60
CA ASP A 171 -7.55 27.09 -13.90
C ASP A 171 -8.39 26.96 -12.60
N GLN A 172 -8.15 25.89 -11.85
CA GLN A 172 -8.80 25.66 -10.57
C GLN A 172 -7.75 25.71 -9.44
N PRO A 173 -7.96 26.52 -8.40
CA PRO A 173 -6.94 26.73 -7.35
C PRO A 173 -6.60 25.47 -6.54
N TRP A 174 -7.47 24.47 -6.56
CA TRP A 174 -7.22 23.19 -5.91
C TRP A 174 -6.56 22.15 -6.82
N VAL A 175 -6.33 22.42 -8.11
CA VAL A 175 -5.56 21.57 -9.02
C VAL A 175 -4.22 22.23 -9.28
N GLN A 176 -3.14 21.58 -8.88
CA GLN A 176 -1.81 22.15 -8.93
C GLN A 176 -0.83 21.18 -9.57
N ALA A 177 0.03 21.69 -10.44
CA ALA A 177 1.15 20.93 -10.96
C ALA A 177 2.23 20.81 -9.87
N VAL A 178 2.72 19.59 -9.65
CA VAL A 178 3.83 19.37 -8.73
C VAL A 178 5.10 19.96 -9.30
N ALA A 179 5.71 20.91 -8.58
CA ALA A 179 6.95 21.57 -8.99
C ALA A 179 8.08 20.54 -9.11
N GLN A 180 8.79 20.59 -10.23
CA GLN A 180 9.91 19.72 -10.54
C GLN A 180 11.21 20.53 -10.59
N SER A 181 12.27 20.03 -9.98
CA SER A 181 13.59 20.68 -9.96
C SER A 181 14.69 19.70 -10.32
N LYS A 182 15.84 20.22 -10.75
CA LYS A 182 17.06 19.44 -10.93
C LYS A 182 18.01 19.69 -9.79
N VAL A 183 18.68 18.63 -9.30
CA VAL A 183 19.75 18.74 -8.31
C VAL A 183 21.03 18.11 -8.83
N ALA A 184 22.16 18.75 -8.57
CA ALA A 184 23.43 18.38 -9.18
C ALA A 184 24.13 17.20 -8.52
N SER A 185 23.80 16.86 -7.27
CA SER A 185 24.54 15.85 -6.50
C SER A 185 23.71 15.24 -5.38
N HIS A 186 24.22 14.14 -4.81
CA HIS A 186 23.65 13.55 -3.59
C HIS A 186 23.64 14.53 -2.41
N GLY A 187 24.69 15.36 -2.25
CA GLY A 187 24.76 16.38 -1.21
C GLY A 187 23.64 17.42 -1.36
N ALA A 188 23.42 17.91 -2.59
CA ALA A 188 22.33 18.84 -2.89
C ALA A 188 20.95 18.20 -2.66
N LEU A 189 20.80 16.91 -2.99
CA LEU A 189 19.57 16.15 -2.72
C LEU A 189 19.28 16.04 -1.21
N GLN A 190 20.33 15.78 -0.39
CA GLN A 190 20.19 15.71 1.06
C GLN A 190 19.84 17.07 1.66
N ALA A 191 20.45 18.15 1.16
CA ALA A 191 20.12 19.52 1.59
C ALA A 191 18.65 19.87 1.26
N LEU A 192 18.19 19.55 0.06
CA LEU A 192 16.79 19.72 -0.36
C LEU A 192 15.85 18.89 0.52
N MET A 193 16.21 17.63 0.81
CA MET A 193 15.46 16.76 1.72
C MET A 193 15.29 17.40 3.09
N ALA A 194 16.38 17.87 3.69
CA ALA A 194 16.37 18.52 5.01
C ALA A 194 15.48 19.78 5.01
N ALA A 195 15.56 20.59 3.95
CA ALA A 195 14.72 21.78 3.79
C ALA A 195 13.24 21.44 3.67
N THR A 196 12.89 20.43 2.85
CA THR A 196 11.51 19.96 2.66
C THR A 196 10.93 19.45 3.99
N VAL A 197 11.68 18.62 4.72
CA VAL A 197 11.24 18.08 6.01
C VAL A 197 11.08 19.19 7.06
N LYS A 198 11.97 20.17 7.08
CA LYS A 198 11.86 21.35 7.99
C LYS A 198 10.57 22.14 7.73
N GLN A 199 10.07 22.14 6.51
CA GLN A 199 8.79 22.76 6.12
C GLN A 199 7.57 21.88 6.36
N GLY A 200 7.76 20.67 6.93
CA GLY A 200 6.70 19.70 7.20
C GLY A 200 6.43 18.71 6.08
N GLY A 201 7.22 18.70 5.00
CA GLY A 201 7.11 17.75 3.90
C GLY A 201 7.55 16.34 4.31
N GLU A 202 7.01 15.32 3.66
CA GLU A 202 7.29 13.90 3.96
C GLU A 202 8.65 13.44 3.44
N GLY A 203 9.16 14.07 2.39
CA GLY A 203 10.37 13.68 1.70
C GLY A 203 10.37 14.12 0.24
N LEU A 204 11.09 13.39 -0.61
CA LEU A 204 11.24 13.71 -2.03
C LEU A 204 10.85 12.53 -2.92
N MET A 205 10.39 12.86 -4.12
CA MET A 205 10.27 11.93 -5.24
C MET A 205 11.34 12.27 -6.27
N LEU A 206 11.94 11.24 -6.86
CA LEU A 206 12.89 11.37 -7.95
C LEU A 206 12.35 10.63 -9.17
N HIS A 207 12.16 11.33 -10.27
CA HIS A 207 11.64 10.77 -11.51
C HIS A 207 12.67 10.94 -12.64
N ARG A 208 13.11 9.81 -13.24
CA ARG A 208 14.15 9.83 -14.28
C ARG A 208 13.66 10.60 -15.49
N GLY A 209 14.44 11.60 -15.93
CA GLY A 209 14.03 12.52 -16.98
C GLY A 209 13.74 11.86 -18.32
N VAL A 210 14.46 10.79 -18.69
CA VAL A 210 14.31 10.06 -19.96
C VAL A 210 13.28 8.94 -19.90
N SER A 211 12.62 8.71 -18.76
CA SER A 211 11.68 7.61 -18.59
C SER A 211 10.36 7.86 -19.30
N LEU A 212 9.82 6.82 -19.93
CA LEU A 212 8.44 6.77 -20.39
C LEU A 212 7.54 6.42 -19.19
N TYR A 213 6.24 6.78 -19.26
CA TYR A 213 5.28 6.31 -18.27
C TYR A 213 5.03 4.80 -18.46
N LYS A 214 5.30 4.02 -17.42
CA LYS A 214 5.10 2.56 -17.42
C LYS A 214 4.46 2.14 -16.12
N GLY A 215 3.34 1.42 -16.19
CA GLY A 215 2.57 0.91 -15.06
C GLY A 215 3.29 -0.19 -14.28
N GLN A 216 4.51 0.06 -13.82
CA GLN A 216 5.35 -0.91 -13.11
C GLN A 216 6.21 -0.26 -12.04
N ARG A 217 6.87 -1.09 -11.22
CA ARG A 217 7.84 -0.66 -10.22
C ARG A 217 9.26 -0.89 -10.75
N ASN A 218 9.99 0.22 -11.00
CA ASN A 218 11.37 0.19 -11.45
C ASN A 218 12.16 1.37 -10.87
N ASP A 219 13.40 1.59 -11.33
CA ASP A 219 14.26 2.68 -10.86
C ASP A 219 13.99 4.02 -11.55
N ASP A 220 13.02 4.10 -12.47
CA ASP A 220 12.63 5.34 -13.11
C ASP A 220 11.89 6.29 -12.15
N LEU A 221 11.25 5.73 -11.11
CA LEU A 221 10.59 6.50 -10.06
C LEU A 221 11.09 6.02 -8.70
N LEU A 222 11.66 6.94 -7.90
CA LEU A 222 12.18 6.65 -6.57
C LEU A 222 11.54 7.57 -5.55
N LYS A 223 11.40 7.07 -4.31
CA LYS A 223 10.98 7.84 -3.15
C LYS A 223 12.10 7.90 -2.13
N ALA A 224 12.45 9.10 -1.70
CA ALA A 224 13.42 9.36 -0.66
C ALA A 224 12.69 9.98 0.55
N LYS A 225 12.87 9.37 1.71
CA LYS A 225 12.31 9.85 2.99
C LYS A 225 13.44 10.02 3.99
N PRO A 226 13.33 10.97 4.92
CA PRO A 226 14.29 11.08 6.00
C PRO A 226 14.27 9.81 6.83
N HIS A 227 15.42 9.46 7.35
CA HIS A 227 15.54 8.46 8.39
C HIS A 227 15.89 9.18 9.69
N GLU A 228 15.26 8.75 10.75
CA GLU A 228 15.59 9.15 12.11
C GLU A 228 16.15 7.91 12.80
N ASP A 229 17.24 8.06 13.55
CA ASP A 229 17.80 7.02 14.39
C ASP A 229 17.45 7.34 15.84
N ASN A 230 17.06 6.35 16.61
CA ASN A 230 16.81 6.50 18.05
C ASN A 230 17.20 5.19 18.76
N GLU A 231 17.15 5.21 20.08
CA GLU A 231 17.53 4.10 20.94
C GLU A 231 16.35 3.59 21.74
N ALA A 232 16.35 2.27 21.98
CA ALA A 232 15.36 1.63 22.83
C ALA A 232 15.99 0.43 23.56
N ARG A 233 15.46 0.13 24.75
CA ARG A 233 15.91 -1.02 25.55
C ARG A 233 15.15 -2.27 25.14
N VAL A 234 15.84 -3.37 24.92
CA VAL A 234 15.23 -4.69 24.72
C VAL A 234 14.56 -5.13 26.01
N VAL A 235 13.24 -5.38 25.97
CA VAL A 235 12.47 -5.84 27.16
C VAL A 235 12.00 -7.28 27.04
N ALA A 236 11.92 -7.84 25.83
CA ALA A 236 11.62 -9.25 25.61
C ALA A 236 12.01 -9.69 24.19
N HIS A 237 12.12 -10.99 24.00
CA HIS A 237 12.23 -11.62 22.69
C HIS A 237 10.87 -12.20 22.27
N ILE A 238 10.46 -11.96 21.04
CA ILE A 238 9.22 -12.50 20.46
C ILE A 238 9.61 -13.68 19.58
N PRO A 239 9.06 -14.87 19.80
CA PRO A 239 9.35 -16.05 19.00
C PRO A 239 9.04 -15.83 17.51
N GLY A 240 9.89 -16.38 16.65
CA GLY A 240 9.70 -16.38 15.21
C GLY A 240 8.66 -17.41 14.77
N GLN A 241 8.09 -17.19 13.58
CA GLN A 241 7.15 -18.09 12.92
C GLN A 241 7.63 -18.43 11.51
N GLY A 242 7.10 -19.51 10.94
CA GLY A 242 7.47 -19.95 9.59
C GLY A 242 8.96 -20.24 9.48
N LYS A 243 9.67 -19.58 8.55
CA LYS A 243 11.12 -19.78 8.38
C LYS A 243 11.98 -19.37 9.58
N TYR A 244 11.41 -18.64 10.55
CA TYR A 244 12.09 -18.22 11.77
C TYR A 244 11.66 -19.02 13.00
N ALA A 245 10.96 -20.16 12.84
CA ALA A 245 10.63 -21.05 13.95
C ALA A 245 11.90 -21.50 14.67
N GLY A 246 11.89 -21.44 16.02
CA GLY A 246 13.08 -21.73 16.83
C GLY A 246 14.08 -20.57 16.99
N MET A 247 13.84 -19.43 16.33
CA MET A 247 14.65 -18.21 16.42
C MET A 247 13.79 -17.04 16.91
N VAL A 248 14.41 -15.87 17.14
CA VAL A 248 13.68 -14.65 17.47
C VAL A 248 13.06 -14.05 16.20
N GLY A 249 11.75 -13.83 16.21
CA GLY A 249 11.00 -13.15 15.15
C GLY A 249 11.13 -11.63 15.23
N ALA A 250 11.10 -11.08 16.45
CA ALA A 250 11.29 -9.65 16.72
C ALA A 250 11.79 -9.44 18.15
N LEU A 251 12.43 -8.30 18.38
CA LEU A 251 12.69 -7.78 19.73
C LEU A 251 11.46 -6.96 20.16
N LEU A 252 10.96 -7.16 21.36
CA LEU A 252 10.10 -6.19 22.02
C LEU A 252 11.01 -5.15 22.67
N VAL A 253 10.90 -3.90 22.23
CA VAL A 253 11.75 -2.82 22.74
C VAL A 253 10.90 -1.74 23.40
N GLU A 254 11.50 -1.01 24.33
CA GLU A 254 10.88 0.08 25.07
C GLU A 254 11.70 1.37 24.92
N ILE A 255 11.04 2.42 24.44
CA ILE A 255 11.55 3.79 24.52
C ILE A 255 11.26 4.28 25.94
N PRO A 256 12.27 4.76 26.69
CA PRO A 256 12.04 5.28 28.03
C PRO A 256 10.99 6.39 28.04
N GLY A 257 10.13 6.39 29.04
CA GLY A 257 9.20 7.49 29.27
C GLY A 257 9.94 8.75 29.70
N THR A 258 9.35 9.89 29.39
CA THR A 258 9.78 11.19 29.94
C THR A 258 8.85 11.60 31.07
N ALA A 259 9.21 12.63 31.84
CA ALA A 259 8.39 13.09 32.95
C ALA A 259 6.92 13.31 32.54
N GLY A 260 6.02 12.54 33.12
CA GLY A 260 4.57 12.56 32.85
C GLY A 260 4.08 11.70 31.67
N LYS A 261 4.96 10.97 30.98
CA LYS A 261 4.56 10.00 29.92
C LYS A 261 5.17 8.63 30.20
N ALA A 262 4.33 7.58 30.18
CA ALA A 262 4.81 6.20 30.28
C ALA A 262 5.72 5.85 29.09
N GLY A 263 6.66 4.93 29.29
CA GLY A 263 7.49 4.39 28.21
C GLY A 263 6.64 3.67 27.16
N GLN A 264 7.07 3.73 25.92
CA GLN A 264 6.36 3.14 24.79
C GLN A 264 7.05 1.87 24.33
N ARG A 265 6.27 0.81 24.11
CA ARG A 265 6.77 -0.49 23.63
C ARG A 265 6.33 -0.74 22.21
N PHE A 266 7.24 -1.27 21.40
CA PHE A 266 6.94 -1.71 20.04
C PHE A 266 7.81 -2.90 19.62
N LYS A 267 7.40 -3.55 18.52
CA LYS A 267 8.11 -4.70 17.97
C LYS A 267 9.13 -4.24 16.93
N LEU A 268 10.37 -4.68 17.09
CA LEU A 268 11.49 -4.42 16.18
C LEU A 268 11.91 -5.73 15.53
N GLY A 269 11.35 -6.04 14.36
CA GLY A 269 11.59 -7.31 13.64
C GLY A 269 12.37 -7.14 12.34
N SER A 270 12.37 -5.93 11.76
CA SER A 270 13.15 -5.60 10.57
C SER A 270 14.61 -5.34 10.94
N GLY A 271 15.55 -5.66 10.03
CA GLY A 271 16.99 -5.41 10.22
C GLY A 271 17.73 -6.47 11.03
N LEU A 272 17.05 -7.47 11.58
CA LEU A 272 17.70 -8.59 12.26
C LEU A 272 18.19 -9.61 11.21
N SER A 273 19.49 -9.87 11.17
CA SER A 273 20.07 -10.97 10.41
C SER A 273 19.66 -12.32 11.01
N ASP A 274 19.83 -13.41 10.27
CA ASP A 274 19.55 -14.74 10.76
C ASP A 274 20.46 -15.12 11.94
N GLU A 275 21.69 -14.62 11.96
CA GLU A 275 22.60 -14.77 13.11
C GLU A 275 22.08 -14.05 14.35
N LEU A 276 21.61 -12.80 14.22
CA LEU A 276 21.00 -12.06 15.32
C LEU A 276 19.68 -12.65 15.79
N ARG A 277 18.99 -13.40 14.94
CA ARG A 277 17.79 -14.13 15.34
C ARG A 277 18.10 -15.38 16.15
N GLN A 278 19.25 -16.03 15.86
CA GLN A 278 19.74 -17.19 16.62
C GLN A 278 20.39 -16.76 17.95
N LYS A 279 21.13 -15.64 17.93
CA LYS A 279 21.81 -15.06 19.09
C LYS A 279 21.37 -13.61 19.28
N PRO A 280 20.15 -13.38 19.76
CA PRO A 280 19.61 -12.03 19.86
C PRO A 280 20.31 -11.19 20.93
N PRO A 281 20.28 -9.84 20.79
CA PRO A 281 20.72 -8.95 21.85
C PRO A 281 20.03 -9.31 23.17
N PRO A 282 20.77 -9.39 24.29
CA PRO A 282 20.18 -9.73 25.58
C PRO A 282 19.05 -8.77 25.99
N VAL A 283 18.09 -9.29 26.76
CA VAL A 283 17.11 -8.44 27.43
C VAL A 283 17.86 -7.46 28.37
N GLY A 284 17.49 -6.19 28.32
CA GLY A 284 18.17 -5.11 29.04
C GLY A 284 19.17 -4.32 28.19
N SER A 285 19.67 -4.88 27.06
CA SER A 285 20.58 -4.14 26.18
C SER A 285 19.89 -2.97 25.46
N THR A 286 20.63 -1.91 25.21
CA THR A 286 20.20 -0.80 24.36
C THR A 286 20.50 -1.11 22.90
N VAL A 287 19.54 -0.86 22.02
CA VAL A 287 19.67 -1.04 20.57
C VAL A 287 19.36 0.25 19.85
N THR A 288 20.17 0.57 18.83
CA THR A 288 19.88 1.67 17.90
C THR A 288 18.97 1.11 16.80
N TYR A 289 17.90 1.82 16.52
CA TYR A 289 17.01 1.53 15.42
C TYR A 289 16.78 2.79 14.58
N ARG A 290 16.52 2.57 13.30
CA ARG A 290 16.17 3.60 12.33
C ARG A 290 14.67 3.52 12.04
N PHE A 291 14.01 4.67 11.92
CA PHE A 291 12.57 4.74 11.66
C PHE A 291 12.23 5.90 10.72
N ARG A 292 10.95 6.01 10.34
CA ARG A 292 10.46 7.06 9.43
C ARG A 292 9.22 7.71 10.00
N GLY A 293 9.46 8.67 10.90
CA GLY A 293 8.38 9.37 11.60
C GLY A 293 7.61 8.48 12.60
N LEU A 294 6.71 9.08 13.31
CA LEU A 294 5.89 8.45 14.34
C LEU A 294 4.45 8.26 13.82
N ASN A 295 3.71 7.32 14.38
CA ASN A 295 2.26 7.24 14.22
C ASN A 295 1.56 8.19 15.22
N ASP A 296 0.22 8.26 15.16
CA ASP A 296 -0.59 9.13 16.03
C ASP A 296 -0.42 8.82 17.53
N SER A 297 0.00 7.60 17.88
CA SER A 297 0.32 7.17 19.24
C SER A 297 1.78 7.44 19.63
N GLY A 298 2.59 8.05 18.76
CA GLY A 298 4.01 8.31 18.99
C GLY A 298 4.93 7.11 18.80
N ILE A 299 4.42 5.98 18.28
CA ILE A 299 5.22 4.78 18.02
C ILE A 299 5.97 4.91 16.68
N PRO A 300 7.28 4.57 16.62
CA PRO A 300 8.08 4.61 15.41
C PRO A 300 7.50 3.77 14.26
N ARG A 301 7.35 4.38 13.09
CA ARG A 301 6.88 3.71 11.87
C ARG A 301 8.07 3.09 11.11
N PHE A 302 7.89 1.87 10.62
CA PHE A 302 8.91 1.16 9.82
C PHE A 302 10.26 1.03 10.55
N ALA A 303 10.22 0.83 11.86
CA ALA A 303 11.42 0.67 12.68
C ALA A 303 12.26 -0.52 12.21
N THR A 304 13.56 -0.28 12.06
CA THR A 304 14.54 -1.26 11.56
C THR A 304 15.73 -1.27 12.50
N PHE A 305 16.09 -2.44 13.03
CA PHE A 305 17.28 -2.63 13.85
C PHE A 305 18.54 -2.25 13.07
N MET A 306 19.45 -1.53 13.72
CA MET A 306 20.73 -1.13 13.15
C MET A 306 21.91 -1.82 13.84
N ARG A 307 21.96 -1.73 15.16
CA ARG A 307 23.06 -2.30 15.96
C ARG A 307 22.68 -2.37 17.44
N VAL A 308 23.40 -3.17 18.19
CA VAL A 308 23.46 -3.05 19.64
C VAL A 308 24.35 -1.84 19.99
N ARG A 309 23.93 -1.03 20.93
CA ARG A 309 24.78 0.03 21.46
C ARG A 309 25.81 -0.60 22.40
N ASP A 310 27.04 -0.22 22.19
CA ASP A 310 28.11 -0.55 23.15
C ASP A 310 28.13 0.56 24.21
N ASP A 311 27.61 0.24 25.40
CA ASP A 311 27.57 1.18 26.53
C ASP A 311 28.92 1.28 27.26
N THR A 312 29.99 0.66 26.71
CA THR A 312 31.34 0.67 27.27
C THR A 312 32.26 1.73 26.68
N LEU A 313 31.75 2.62 25.81
CA LEU A 313 32.49 3.74 25.24
C LEU A 313 32.06 5.07 25.82
#